data_09eebf99fb0c68f2f67c10a14dc05b3a
#
_entry.id   09eebf99fb0c68f2f67c10a14dc05b3a
#
_cell.length_a   1.000
_cell.length_b   1.000
_cell.length_c   1.000
_cell.angle_alpha   90.00
_cell.angle_beta   90.00
_cell.angle_gamma   90.00
#
_symmetry.space_group_name_H-M   'P 1'
#
loop_
_entity.id
_entity.type
_entity.pdbx_description
1 polymer ?
#
loop_
_entity_poly.entity_id
_entity_poly.type
_entity_poly.pdbx_seq_one_letter_code
_entity_poly.pdbx_strand_id
1 'polypeptide(L)'
;ATIEAVGFEAEGSALESALTTLKVEGSSGVAIRQCIAATRRGGTVSIPGVYAGFIHGFLLGDAFDKGLTFKMGQTHVQKLMPELLDHIGEGRLDPGVIVTHRLSLEDAVRGYEIFDRKEEDCRKVILTP
;
A
#
# COMPACT_ATOMS: atom_id res chain seq x y z
N ALA A 1 0.41 16.64 5.36
CA ALA A 1 0.10 15.59 4.37
C ALA A 1 0.04 14.23 5.05
N THR A 2 -0.73 13.32 4.48
CA THR A 2 -0.76 11.91 4.87
C THR A 2 -0.52 11.05 3.64
N ILE A 3 -0.03 9.83 3.87
CA ILE A 3 0.21 8.84 2.80
C ILE A 3 -0.57 7.58 3.17
N GLU A 4 -1.40 7.12 2.26
CA GLU A 4 -2.14 5.87 2.36
C GLU A 4 -1.51 4.87 1.37
N ALA A 5 -0.80 3.87 1.88
CA ALA A 5 -0.04 2.91 1.09
C ALA A 5 -0.52 1.47 1.23
N VAL A 6 -1.64 1.24 1.92
CA VAL A 6 -2.20 -0.09 2.17
C VAL A 6 -3.18 -0.49 1.07
N GLY A 7 -4.08 0.42 0.69
CA GLY A 7 -5.10 0.15 -0.30
C GLY A 7 -6.16 -0.84 0.19
N PHE A 8 -6.59 -1.74 -0.68
CA PHE A 8 -7.69 -2.67 -0.40
C PHE A 8 -7.35 -3.78 0.61
N GLU A 9 -6.07 -3.97 0.95
CA GLU A 9 -5.62 -4.96 1.94
C GLU A 9 -5.74 -4.47 3.39
N ALA A 10 -6.25 -3.26 3.60
CA ALA A 10 -6.49 -2.77 4.96
C ALA A 10 -7.48 -3.67 5.70
N GLU A 11 -7.15 -4.06 6.93
CA GLU A 11 -8.08 -4.78 7.78
C GLU A 11 -9.30 -3.91 8.08
N GLY A 12 -10.47 -4.39 7.68
CA GLY A 12 -11.74 -3.70 7.85
C GLY A 12 -12.39 -4.00 9.20
N SER A 13 -13.49 -3.31 9.47
CA SER A 13 -14.40 -3.66 10.56
C SER A 13 -15.04 -5.05 10.32
N ALA A 14 -15.63 -5.64 11.36
CA ALA A 14 -16.35 -6.92 11.23
C ALA A 14 -17.45 -6.87 10.14
N LEU A 15 -18.09 -5.71 9.95
CA LEU A 15 -19.07 -5.50 8.88
C LEU A 15 -18.42 -5.49 7.50
N GLU A 16 -17.29 -4.81 7.34
CA GLU A 16 -16.54 -4.77 6.08
C GLU A 16 -15.98 -6.15 5.72
N SER A 17 -15.50 -6.91 6.72
CA SER A 17 -15.07 -8.29 6.53
C SER A 17 -16.23 -9.20 6.09
N ALA A 18 -17.42 -9.03 6.67
CA ALA A 18 -18.61 -9.77 6.25
C ALA A 18 -19.04 -9.44 4.82
N LEU A 19 -18.99 -8.17 4.43
CA LEU A 19 -19.31 -7.72 3.06
C LEU A 19 -18.29 -8.27 2.05
N THR A 20 -17.02 -8.31 2.39
CA THR A 20 -15.96 -8.91 1.55
C THR A 20 -16.18 -10.42 1.39
N THR A 21 -16.56 -11.13 2.48
CA THR A 21 -16.89 -12.56 2.44
C THR A 21 -18.10 -12.84 1.56
N LEU A 22 -19.06 -11.93 1.49
CA LEU A 22 -20.24 -12.02 0.63
C LEU A 22 -19.94 -11.66 -0.84
N LYS A 23 -18.65 -11.47 -1.21
CA LYS A 23 -18.23 -11.04 -2.56
C LYS A 23 -18.92 -9.75 -3.06
N VAL A 24 -19.35 -8.90 -2.16
CA VAL A 24 -19.71 -7.53 -2.50
C VAL A 24 -18.39 -6.81 -2.76
N GLU A 25 -18.03 -6.65 -4.02
CA GLU A 25 -16.78 -6.03 -4.45
C GLU A 25 -16.64 -4.64 -3.82
N GLY A 26 -15.68 -4.50 -2.91
CA GLY A 26 -15.38 -3.23 -2.26
C GLY A 26 -14.07 -3.31 -1.49
N SER A 27 -13.32 -2.25 -1.54
CA SER A 27 -12.09 -2.11 -0.77
C SER A 27 -12.38 -1.58 0.63
N SER A 28 -11.65 -2.06 1.65
CA SER A 28 -11.76 -1.49 2.99
C SER A 28 -11.36 -0.01 3.00
N GLY A 29 -12.25 0.83 3.51
CA GLY A 29 -12.02 2.27 3.60
C GLY A 29 -11.34 2.73 4.89
N VAL A 30 -10.88 1.82 5.76
CA VAL A 30 -10.35 2.17 7.09
C VAL A 30 -9.13 3.08 6.97
N ALA A 31 -8.13 2.71 6.18
CA ALA A 31 -6.89 3.47 6.05
C ALA A 31 -7.14 4.86 5.46
N ILE A 32 -7.95 4.97 4.40
CA ILE A 32 -8.26 6.27 3.79
C ILE A 32 -9.08 7.16 4.75
N ARG A 33 -10.01 6.61 5.54
CA ARG A 33 -10.75 7.37 6.54
C ARG A 33 -9.81 7.94 7.62
N GLN A 34 -8.85 7.15 8.09
CA GLN A 34 -7.83 7.61 9.03
C GLN A 34 -6.96 8.72 8.43
N CYS A 35 -6.54 8.59 7.17
CA CYS A 35 -5.80 9.64 6.47
C CYS A 35 -6.60 10.94 6.35
N ILE A 36 -7.89 10.89 6.00
CA ILE A 36 -8.77 12.05 5.95
C ILE A 36 -8.88 12.70 7.33
N ALA A 37 -9.10 11.90 8.38
CA ALA A 37 -9.20 12.40 9.76
C ALA A 37 -7.91 13.08 10.22
N ALA A 38 -6.74 12.49 9.97
CA ALA A 38 -5.44 12.98 10.42
C ALA A 38 -4.90 14.15 9.60
N THR A 39 -5.38 14.35 8.36
CA THR A 39 -4.88 15.42 7.50
C THR A 39 -5.44 16.78 7.97
N ARG A 40 -4.53 17.77 8.13
CA ARG A 40 -4.92 19.15 8.45
C ARG A 40 -5.76 19.77 7.34
N ARG A 41 -6.53 20.81 7.66
CA ARG A 41 -7.25 21.63 6.68
C ARG A 41 -6.29 22.17 5.59
N GLY A 42 -6.73 22.16 4.35
CA GLY A 42 -5.92 22.51 3.17
C GLY A 42 -4.76 21.56 2.89
N GLY A 43 -4.75 20.38 3.53
CA GLY A 43 -3.68 19.40 3.37
C GLY A 43 -3.85 18.49 2.17
N THR A 44 -2.85 17.64 1.94
CA THR A 44 -2.84 16.66 0.85
C THR A 44 -2.86 15.25 1.41
N VAL A 45 -3.71 14.41 0.85
CA VAL A 45 -3.73 12.96 1.03
C VAL A 45 -3.16 12.32 -0.23
N SER A 46 -2.03 11.64 -0.10
CA SER A 46 -1.40 10.86 -1.19
C SER A 46 -1.79 9.40 -1.06
N ILE A 47 -2.28 8.80 -2.13
CA ILE A 47 -2.80 7.42 -2.13
C ILE A 47 -2.07 6.60 -3.21
N PRO A 48 -0.87 6.10 -2.91
CA PRO A 48 -0.22 5.07 -3.72
C PRO A 48 -0.81 3.68 -3.51
N GLY A 49 -1.60 3.48 -2.46
CA GLY A 49 -2.32 2.24 -2.19
C GLY A 49 -3.29 1.89 -3.34
N VAL A 50 -3.41 0.60 -3.63
CA VAL A 50 -4.28 0.14 -4.71
C VAL A 50 -5.70 -0.05 -4.21
N TYR A 51 -6.64 0.55 -4.89
CA TYR A 51 -8.07 0.38 -4.66
C TYR A 51 -8.76 -0.15 -5.91
N ALA A 52 -9.72 -1.03 -5.73
CA ALA A 52 -10.56 -1.56 -6.78
C ALA A 52 -12.04 -1.46 -6.37
N GLY A 53 -12.92 -1.26 -7.35
CA GLY A 53 -14.36 -1.21 -7.11
C GLY A 53 -14.81 -0.04 -6.23
N PHE A 54 -15.69 -0.31 -5.29
CA PHE A 54 -16.29 0.69 -4.40
C PHE A 54 -15.55 0.77 -3.07
N ILE A 55 -15.46 1.97 -2.50
CA ILE A 55 -14.96 2.19 -1.14
C ILE A 55 -16.16 2.52 -0.25
N HIS A 56 -16.46 1.64 0.70
CA HIS A 56 -17.52 1.88 1.66
C HIS A 56 -17.10 2.93 2.70
N GLY A 57 -18.02 3.88 2.96
CA GLY A 57 -17.80 4.89 4.00
C GLY A 57 -16.67 5.89 3.71
N PHE A 58 -16.48 6.27 2.46
CA PHE A 58 -15.56 7.36 2.12
C PHE A 58 -16.07 8.68 2.69
N LEU A 59 -15.27 9.35 3.53
CA LEU A 59 -15.64 10.56 4.24
C LEU A 59 -15.53 11.81 3.35
N LEU A 60 -16.32 11.85 2.27
CA LEU A 60 -16.28 12.97 1.32
C LEU A 60 -16.65 14.30 1.98
N GLY A 61 -17.63 14.31 2.87
CA GLY A 61 -18.05 15.52 3.59
C GLY A 61 -16.92 16.12 4.43
N ASP A 62 -16.20 15.28 5.18
CA ASP A 62 -15.07 15.72 5.99
C ASP A 62 -13.92 16.21 5.12
N ALA A 63 -13.66 15.52 4.01
CA ALA A 63 -12.64 15.91 3.05
C ALA A 63 -12.95 17.27 2.41
N PHE A 64 -14.23 17.50 2.06
CA PHE A 64 -14.73 18.77 1.50
C PHE A 64 -14.62 19.90 2.53
N ASP A 65 -15.12 19.68 3.77
CA ASP A 65 -15.04 20.69 4.84
C ASP A 65 -13.59 21.10 5.14
N LYS A 66 -12.66 20.15 5.11
CA LYS A 66 -11.24 20.42 5.30
C LYS A 66 -10.54 21.02 4.07
N GLY A 67 -11.16 21.04 2.90
CA GLY A 67 -10.55 21.48 1.64
C GLY A 67 -9.34 20.63 1.26
N LEU A 68 -9.44 19.30 1.35
CA LEU A 68 -8.33 18.39 1.10
C LEU A 68 -8.04 18.24 -0.38
N THR A 69 -6.75 18.10 -0.72
CA THR A 69 -6.29 17.67 -2.03
C THR A 69 -5.97 16.18 -2.02
N PHE A 70 -6.50 15.42 -2.99
CA PHE A 70 -6.16 14.02 -3.19
C PHE A 70 -5.21 13.86 -4.38
N LYS A 71 -4.14 13.07 -4.17
CA LYS A 71 -3.22 12.63 -5.22
C LYS A 71 -3.21 11.10 -5.22
N MET A 72 -3.74 10.50 -6.28
CA MET A 72 -3.90 9.06 -6.36
C MET A 72 -3.72 8.56 -7.78
N GLY A 73 -3.47 7.29 -7.93
CA GLY A 73 -3.35 6.59 -9.20
C GLY A 73 -2.33 5.46 -9.14
N GLN A 74 -2.31 4.67 -10.19
CA GLN A 74 -1.28 3.64 -10.36
C GLN A 74 0.10 4.28 -10.42
N THR A 75 1.05 3.68 -9.70
CA THR A 75 2.42 4.20 -9.63
C THR A 75 3.07 4.19 -11.02
N HIS A 76 3.53 5.34 -11.46
CA HIS A 76 4.24 5.51 -12.74
C HIS A 76 5.67 4.98 -12.65
N VAL A 77 5.82 3.66 -12.55
CA VAL A 77 7.11 2.99 -12.31
C VAL A 77 8.18 3.42 -13.33
N GLN A 78 7.85 3.35 -14.63
CA GLN A 78 8.81 3.68 -15.68
C GLN A 78 9.30 5.13 -15.61
N LYS A 79 8.45 6.05 -15.17
CA LYS A 79 8.80 7.46 -15.00
C LYS A 79 9.74 7.70 -13.82
N LEU A 80 9.54 6.95 -12.73
CA LEU A 80 10.28 7.15 -11.48
C LEU A 80 11.57 6.32 -11.41
N MET A 81 11.65 5.23 -12.16
CA MET A 81 12.76 4.29 -12.10
C MET A 81 14.14 4.93 -12.36
N PRO A 82 14.34 5.79 -13.39
CA PRO A 82 15.64 6.39 -13.62
C PRO A 82 16.14 7.20 -12.41
N GLU A 83 15.30 8.07 -11.86
CA GLU A 83 15.64 8.89 -10.70
C GLU A 83 15.96 8.03 -9.45
N LEU A 84 15.20 6.95 -9.24
CA LEU A 84 15.45 6.02 -8.13
C LEU A 84 16.78 5.27 -8.31
N LEU A 85 17.11 4.86 -9.54
CA LEU A 85 18.40 4.21 -9.83
C LEU A 85 19.59 5.15 -9.60
N ASP A 86 19.45 6.44 -9.96
CA ASP A 86 20.46 7.45 -9.67
C ASP A 86 20.64 7.60 -8.15
N HIS A 87 19.56 7.65 -7.38
CA HIS A 87 19.62 7.71 -5.91
C HIS A 87 20.31 6.49 -5.31
N ILE A 88 20.08 5.29 -5.85
CA ILE A 88 20.76 4.06 -5.42
C ILE A 88 22.23 4.12 -5.77
N GLY A 89 22.56 4.52 -7.01
CA GLY A 89 23.95 4.63 -7.48
C GLY A 89 24.79 5.64 -6.69
N GLU A 90 24.18 6.70 -6.21
CA GLU A 90 24.82 7.72 -5.36
C GLU A 90 24.80 7.37 -3.85
N GLY A 91 24.23 6.23 -3.47
CA GLY A 91 24.13 5.81 -2.07
C GLY A 91 23.13 6.62 -1.23
N ARG A 92 22.25 7.41 -1.87
CA ARG A 92 21.20 8.18 -1.19
C ARG A 92 19.99 7.32 -0.82
N LEU A 93 19.82 6.19 -1.47
CA LEU A 93 18.74 5.24 -1.22
C LEU A 93 19.32 3.82 -1.22
N ASP A 94 19.04 3.07 -0.17
CA ASP A 94 19.36 1.64 -0.09
C ASP A 94 18.05 0.83 -0.04
N PRO A 95 17.59 0.23 -1.14
CA PRO A 95 16.43 -0.64 -1.15
C PRO A 95 16.68 -1.99 -0.48
N GLY A 96 17.95 -2.32 -0.19
CA GLY A 96 18.33 -3.57 0.47
C GLY A 96 17.80 -3.69 1.90
N VAL A 97 17.47 -2.57 2.56
CA VAL A 97 16.97 -2.53 3.94
C VAL A 97 15.66 -3.31 4.16
N ILE A 98 14.87 -3.51 3.10
CA ILE A 98 13.62 -4.28 3.17
C ILE A 98 13.81 -5.76 2.83
N VAL A 99 14.98 -6.16 2.33
CA VAL A 99 15.26 -7.55 1.93
C VAL A 99 15.53 -8.38 3.18
N THR A 100 14.62 -9.29 3.48
CA THR A 100 14.73 -10.18 4.65
C THR A 100 15.25 -11.56 4.29
N HIS A 101 14.95 -12.04 3.07
CA HIS A 101 15.29 -13.40 2.64
C HIS A 101 15.98 -13.39 1.27
N ARG A 102 17.02 -14.20 1.15
CA ARG A 102 17.69 -14.51 -0.10
C ARG A 102 17.68 -16.02 -0.25
N LEU A 103 16.97 -16.51 -1.26
CA LEU A 103 16.75 -17.94 -1.50
C LEU A 103 17.25 -18.29 -2.89
N SER A 104 17.53 -19.59 -3.11
CA SER A 104 17.74 -20.10 -4.45
C SER A 104 16.42 -20.10 -5.25
N LEU A 105 16.52 -20.17 -6.57
CA LEU A 105 15.34 -20.27 -7.43
C LEU A 105 14.58 -21.59 -7.16
N GLU A 106 15.28 -22.66 -6.77
CA GLU A 106 14.69 -23.94 -6.39
C GLU A 106 13.80 -23.81 -5.15
N ASP A 107 14.11 -22.90 -4.25
CA ASP A 107 13.35 -22.63 -3.03
C ASP A 107 12.22 -21.60 -3.23
N ALA A 108 11.89 -21.25 -4.47
CA ALA A 108 10.89 -20.23 -4.76
C ALA A 108 9.53 -20.52 -4.10
N VAL A 109 9.09 -21.79 -4.11
CA VAL A 109 7.82 -22.19 -3.46
C VAL A 109 7.82 -21.83 -1.99
N ARG A 110 8.90 -22.18 -1.25
CA ARG A 110 9.05 -21.80 0.15
C ARG A 110 9.02 -20.27 0.31
N GLY A 111 9.70 -19.53 -0.58
CA GLY A 111 9.72 -18.07 -0.56
C GLY A 111 8.32 -17.46 -0.64
N TYR A 112 7.46 -18.00 -1.51
CA TYR A 112 6.07 -17.57 -1.62
C TYR A 112 5.25 -17.95 -0.38
N GLU A 113 5.43 -19.15 0.17
CA GLU A 113 4.69 -19.62 1.34
C GLU A 113 4.97 -18.77 2.58
N ILE A 114 6.24 -18.51 2.92
CA ILE A 114 6.60 -17.69 4.09
C ILE A 114 6.13 -16.24 3.93
N PHE A 115 6.15 -15.71 2.70
CA PHE A 115 5.65 -14.37 2.43
C PHE A 115 4.13 -14.29 2.60
N ASP A 116 3.38 -15.24 2.05
CA ASP A 116 1.91 -15.28 2.12
C ASP A 116 1.42 -15.47 3.56
N ARG A 117 2.06 -16.37 4.30
CA ARG A 117 1.72 -16.66 5.70
C ARG A 117 2.26 -15.63 6.69
N LYS A 118 3.04 -14.65 6.22
CA LYS A 118 3.72 -13.65 7.07
C LYS A 118 4.59 -14.29 8.16
N GLU A 119 5.22 -15.40 7.84
CA GLU A 119 6.13 -16.14 8.72
C GLU A 119 7.56 -15.60 8.63
N GLU A 120 8.40 -15.90 9.62
CA GLU A 120 9.84 -15.55 9.66
C GLU A 120 10.12 -14.03 9.48
N ASP A 121 9.19 -13.15 9.88
CA ASP A 121 9.26 -11.69 9.62
C ASP A 121 9.52 -11.35 8.14
N CYS A 122 9.03 -12.17 7.22
CA CYS A 122 9.26 -12.05 5.81
C CYS A 122 8.63 -10.77 5.24
N ARG A 123 9.47 -9.89 4.70
CA ARG A 123 9.04 -8.63 4.05
C ARG A 123 9.34 -8.62 2.56
N LYS A 124 10.51 -9.10 2.20
CA LYS A 124 10.97 -9.15 0.81
C LYS A 124 11.87 -10.34 0.59
N VAL A 125 11.52 -11.17 -0.37
CA VAL A 125 12.34 -12.30 -0.85
C VAL A 125 13.02 -11.92 -2.16
N ILE A 126 14.31 -12.21 -2.26
CA ILE A 126 15.04 -12.21 -3.53
C ILE A 126 15.40 -13.66 -3.86
N LEU A 127 15.06 -14.06 -5.07
CA LEU A 127 15.45 -15.36 -5.63
C LEU A 127 16.69 -15.17 -6.50
N THR A 128 17.68 -16.03 -6.33
CA THR A 128 18.90 -16.06 -7.13
C THR A 128 18.96 -17.37 -7.90
N PRO A 129 19.36 -17.34 -9.19
CA PRO A 129 19.56 -18.56 -10.00
C PRO A 129 20.63 -19.47 -9.40
#